data_91c953147a40b464f9d5a1230fbc7d50
#
_entry.id   91c953147a40b464f9d5a1230fbc7d50
#
_cell.length_a   1.000
_cell.length_b   1.000
_cell.length_c   1.000
_cell.angle_alpha   90.00
_cell.angle_beta   90.00
_cell.angle_gamma   90.00
#
_symmetry.space_group_name_H-M   'P 1'
#
loop_
_entity.id
_entity.type
_entity.pdbx_description
1 polymer ?
#
loop_
_entity_poly.entity_id
_entity_poly.type
_entity_poly.pdbx_seq_one_letter_code
_entity_poly.pdbx_strand_id
1 'polypeptide(L)'
;MKQIRSPRHDPADRPLIVIWEATQACPLACRHCRAEARPDRDPGELTTVEACGLMAQVAEFGSPPPLFVITGGDPFQRPDLFELVRHGTRLGLPVAVSPSGTPTLTKDGLTGLREAGARAVSLSLDGSDARVHDAFRATPGVYRWTLDAWQAARDLGLKVQINTTVTGHNLTDLPEIVRIVRQMGALTWSAFLLVPTGRGRLLPGLDPHKVEDVLNFVYDAGAFVPARTTEAHHFRRIAIQRAILSRQEADHVAVLGLGPLYQTLRHRLTELDLPPRRARRPPMDVGSARGFAFVSHRGTVHPSGFLPTPAGNVRNDRLTDIYRTSPLFTGLRDPGNLTGRCGACEFRTICGGSRSRALATSGDPYAEEPWCAYEPGSFPYEDELASYGVEAVR
;
A
#
# COMPACT_ATOMS: atom_id res chain seq x y z
N MET A 1 -16.22 -15.06 11.67
CA MET A 1 -14.77 -14.73 11.42
C MET A 1 -14.62 -13.22 11.41
N LYS A 2 -13.57 -12.67 12.07
CA LYS A 2 -13.31 -11.22 12.02
C LYS A 2 -13.07 -10.78 10.58
N GLN A 3 -13.82 -9.79 10.10
CA GLN A 3 -13.68 -9.24 8.74
C GLN A 3 -12.56 -8.20 8.63
N ILE A 4 -12.13 -7.65 9.75
CA ILE A 4 -10.98 -6.74 9.84
C ILE A 4 -10.00 -7.32 10.85
N ARG A 5 -8.71 -7.32 10.52
CA ARG A 5 -7.64 -7.74 11.42
C ARG A 5 -7.06 -6.54 12.13
N SER A 6 -7.05 -6.59 13.45
CA SER A 6 -6.33 -5.61 14.26
C SER A 6 -4.88 -6.06 14.48
N PRO A 7 -3.94 -5.15 14.62
CA PRO A 7 -2.61 -5.44 15.15
C PRO A 7 -2.69 -6.10 16.53
N ARG A 8 -1.66 -6.85 16.90
CA ARG A 8 -1.57 -7.47 18.24
C ARG A 8 -1.15 -6.48 19.33
N HIS A 9 -0.72 -5.28 18.96
CA HIS A 9 -0.33 -4.19 19.82
C HIS A 9 -1.10 -2.93 19.40
N ASP A 10 -1.11 -1.92 20.23
CA ASP A 10 -1.71 -0.65 19.89
C ASP A 10 -0.94 0.01 18.72
N PRO A 11 -1.59 0.22 17.56
CA PRO A 11 -0.96 0.85 16.42
C PRO A 11 -0.73 2.36 16.63
N ALA A 12 -1.25 2.96 17.69
CA ALA A 12 -0.93 4.34 18.07
C ALA A 12 0.39 4.44 18.84
N ASP A 13 0.73 3.42 19.62
CA ASP A 13 2.00 3.37 20.36
C ASP A 13 3.16 2.90 19.47
N ARG A 14 2.93 1.92 18.60
CA ARG A 14 3.95 1.28 17.76
C ARG A 14 3.48 1.04 16.35
N PRO A 15 4.24 1.47 15.31
CA PRO A 15 3.92 1.15 13.93
C PRO A 15 4.12 -0.35 13.65
N LEU A 16 3.33 -0.90 12.72
CA LEU A 16 3.59 -2.21 12.13
C LEU A 16 4.68 -2.14 11.08
N ILE A 17 4.72 -1.01 10.38
CA ILE A 17 5.58 -0.80 9.22
C ILE A 17 6.19 0.60 9.32
N VAL A 18 7.50 0.67 9.18
CA VAL A 18 8.24 1.90 8.91
C VAL A 18 8.84 1.79 7.52
N ILE A 19 8.48 2.71 6.64
CA ILE A 19 9.03 2.78 5.28
C ILE A 19 10.04 3.92 5.23
N TRP A 20 11.23 3.62 4.74
CA TRP A 20 12.26 4.62 4.49
C TRP A 20 12.54 4.75 2.99
N GLU A 21 12.33 5.95 2.45
CA GLU A 21 12.78 6.34 1.13
C GLU A 21 14.28 6.61 1.20
N ALA A 22 15.08 5.58 0.88
CA ALA A 22 16.53 5.64 1.08
C ALA A 22 17.24 6.59 0.11
N THR A 23 16.65 6.81 -1.06
CA THR A 23 17.18 7.68 -2.11
C THR A 23 16.04 8.13 -3.04
N GLN A 24 16.21 9.27 -3.70
CA GLN A 24 15.37 9.66 -4.85
C GLN A 24 15.96 9.25 -6.19
N ALA A 25 17.20 8.75 -6.22
CA ALA A 25 17.81 8.30 -7.46
C ALA A 25 17.08 7.10 -8.05
N CYS A 26 16.75 7.16 -9.33
CA CYS A 26 16.11 6.09 -10.08
C CYS A 26 16.33 6.31 -11.59
N PRO A 27 16.70 5.26 -12.34
CA PRO A 27 16.83 5.38 -13.79
C PRO A 27 15.47 5.37 -14.52
N LEU A 28 14.34 5.15 -13.80
CA LEU A 28 13.01 5.09 -14.39
C LEU A 28 12.29 6.45 -14.29
N ALA A 29 11.46 6.75 -15.29
CA ALA A 29 10.64 7.96 -15.37
C ALA A 29 9.13 7.70 -15.21
N CYS A 30 8.73 6.76 -14.34
CA CYS A 30 7.35 6.31 -14.17
C CYS A 30 6.35 7.47 -14.05
N ARG A 31 5.22 7.36 -14.76
CA ARG A 31 4.19 8.42 -14.84
C ARG A 31 3.51 8.71 -13.51
N HIS A 32 3.42 7.72 -12.62
CA HIS A 32 2.78 7.82 -11.30
C HIS A 32 3.76 8.05 -10.15
N CYS A 33 5.04 8.34 -10.43
CA CYS A 33 6.08 8.38 -9.41
C CYS A 33 5.77 9.43 -8.33
N ARG A 34 5.54 8.95 -7.12
CA ARG A 34 5.30 9.75 -5.93
C ARG A 34 6.51 10.61 -5.54
N ALA A 35 7.70 10.02 -5.65
CA ALA A 35 8.96 10.63 -5.20
C ALA A 35 9.52 11.66 -6.18
N GLU A 36 8.91 11.82 -7.37
CA GLU A 36 9.50 12.63 -8.45
C GLU A 36 10.96 12.25 -8.69
N ALA A 37 11.21 10.92 -8.71
CA ALA A 37 12.55 10.37 -8.81
C ALA A 37 13.35 10.97 -9.97
N ARG A 38 14.64 11.13 -9.75
CA ARG A 38 15.62 11.76 -10.64
C ARG A 38 16.83 10.83 -10.82
N PRO A 39 17.67 11.05 -11.86
CA PRO A 39 18.78 10.16 -12.14
C PRO A 39 19.81 10.08 -11.01
N ASP A 40 20.09 11.22 -10.37
CA ASP A 40 21.17 11.37 -9.41
C ASP A 40 20.68 11.38 -7.97
N ARG A 41 21.55 10.94 -7.05
CA ARG A 41 21.30 10.99 -5.62
C ARG A 41 21.27 12.43 -5.10
N ASP A 42 20.40 12.68 -4.14
CA ASP A 42 20.36 13.95 -3.42
C ASP A 42 21.55 14.01 -2.41
N PRO A 43 22.38 15.04 -2.43
CA PRO A 43 23.47 15.19 -1.46
C PRO A 43 22.99 15.33 -0.02
N GLY A 44 21.72 15.66 0.20
CA GLY A 44 21.08 15.73 1.52
C GLY A 44 20.51 14.40 2.05
N GLU A 45 20.68 13.30 1.32
CA GLU A 45 20.25 11.97 1.79
C GLU A 45 20.92 11.60 3.13
N LEU A 46 20.20 10.81 3.95
CA LEU A 46 20.82 10.23 5.14
C LEU A 46 22.10 9.47 4.76
N THR A 47 23.19 9.79 5.41
CA THR A 47 24.45 9.03 5.32
C THR A 47 24.26 7.62 5.84
N THR A 48 25.21 6.73 5.60
CA THR A 48 25.19 5.36 6.15
C THR A 48 25.04 5.37 7.67
N VAL A 49 25.76 6.26 8.35
CA VAL A 49 25.71 6.39 9.82
C VAL A 49 24.33 6.86 10.29
N GLU A 50 23.77 7.88 9.67
CA GLU A 50 22.43 8.39 10.00
C GLU A 50 21.35 7.35 9.71
N ALA A 51 21.47 6.58 8.62
CA ALA A 51 20.57 5.50 8.28
C ALA A 51 20.64 4.34 9.29
N CYS A 52 21.83 3.99 9.78
CA CYS A 52 22.01 3.05 10.87
C CYS A 52 21.34 3.56 12.15
N GLY A 53 21.48 4.87 12.45
CA GLY A 53 20.80 5.53 13.56
C GLY A 53 19.27 5.48 13.44
N LEU A 54 18.71 5.70 12.25
CA LEU A 54 17.28 5.52 11.99
C LEU A 54 16.83 4.08 12.31
N MET A 55 17.58 3.07 11.86
CA MET A 55 17.21 1.66 12.13
C MET A 55 17.26 1.34 13.62
N ALA A 56 18.23 1.91 14.38
CA ALA A 56 18.28 1.78 15.83
C ALA A 56 17.02 2.40 16.48
N GLN A 57 16.61 3.60 16.06
CA GLN A 57 15.35 4.22 16.52
C GLN A 57 14.12 3.37 16.19
N VAL A 58 14.09 2.69 15.04
CA VAL A 58 12.99 1.76 14.70
C VAL A 58 12.98 0.55 15.65
N ALA A 59 14.12 0.03 16.04
CA ALA A 59 14.22 -1.07 16.99
C ALA A 59 13.75 -0.68 18.41
N GLU A 60 13.84 0.59 18.79
CA GLU A 60 13.35 1.13 20.07
C GLU A 60 11.83 1.04 20.26
N PHE A 61 11.05 0.82 19.19
CA PHE A 61 9.63 0.53 19.34
C PHE A 61 9.33 -0.80 20.06
N GLY A 62 10.34 -1.63 20.27
CA GLY A 62 10.25 -2.86 21.07
C GLY A 62 9.89 -4.11 20.25
N SER A 63 9.56 -5.18 20.98
CA SER A 63 9.33 -6.51 20.39
C SER A 63 7.84 -6.85 20.26
N PRO A 64 7.41 -7.45 19.12
CA PRO A 64 8.16 -7.60 17.88
C PRO A 64 8.39 -6.23 17.22
N PRO A 65 9.58 -5.98 16.64
CA PRO A 65 9.87 -4.69 16.02
C PRO A 65 9.03 -4.49 14.74
N PRO A 66 8.84 -3.23 14.30
CA PRO A 66 8.18 -2.92 13.03
C PRO A 66 8.88 -3.58 11.83
N LEU A 67 8.11 -3.93 10.80
CA LEU A 67 8.68 -4.23 9.50
C LEU A 67 9.36 -2.98 8.96
N PHE A 68 10.66 -3.05 8.71
CA PHE A 68 11.41 -1.97 8.10
C PHE A 68 11.51 -2.18 6.58
N VAL A 69 11.00 -1.23 5.81
CA VAL A 69 10.99 -1.31 4.34
C VAL A 69 11.92 -0.26 3.77
N ILE A 70 12.97 -0.70 3.10
CA ILE A 70 13.88 0.18 2.35
C ILE A 70 13.30 0.33 0.94
N THR A 71 12.93 1.55 0.58
CA THR A 71 12.43 1.93 -0.74
C THR A 71 13.16 3.17 -1.24
N GLY A 72 12.63 3.82 -2.25
CA GLY A 72 13.18 5.08 -2.75
C GLY A 72 12.68 5.38 -4.15
N GLY A 73 13.54 5.99 -4.92
CA GLY A 73 13.53 5.88 -6.35
C GLY A 73 13.85 4.44 -6.71
N ASP A 74 15.15 4.07 -6.64
CA ASP A 74 15.60 2.68 -6.68
C ASP A 74 16.67 2.46 -5.59
N PRO A 75 16.41 1.65 -4.55
CA PRO A 75 17.38 1.38 -3.49
C PRO A 75 18.73 0.87 -3.99
N PHE A 76 18.79 0.21 -5.14
CA PHE A 76 20.03 -0.26 -5.76
C PHE A 76 20.95 0.88 -6.24
N GLN A 77 20.46 2.12 -6.25
CA GLN A 77 21.31 3.30 -6.50
C GLN A 77 22.16 3.70 -5.26
N ARG A 78 21.91 3.08 -4.09
CA ARG A 78 22.74 3.26 -2.90
C ARG A 78 23.86 2.23 -2.86
N PRO A 79 25.15 2.65 -2.80
CA PRO A 79 26.28 1.72 -2.75
C PRO A 79 26.34 0.93 -1.44
N ASP A 80 25.76 1.46 -0.35
CA ASP A 80 25.73 0.88 0.98
C ASP A 80 24.48 0.01 1.26
N LEU A 81 23.63 -0.27 0.24
CA LEU A 81 22.35 -0.98 0.43
C LEU A 81 22.50 -2.30 1.21
N PHE A 82 23.45 -3.14 0.83
CA PHE A 82 23.63 -4.46 1.48
C PHE A 82 24.15 -4.33 2.91
N GLU A 83 24.99 -3.33 3.18
CA GLU A 83 25.45 -3.00 4.52
C GLU A 83 24.28 -2.59 5.41
N LEU A 84 23.42 -1.70 4.93
CA LEU A 84 22.23 -1.24 5.62
C LEU A 84 21.25 -2.38 5.93
N VAL A 85 20.97 -3.25 4.93
CA VAL A 85 20.12 -4.43 5.15
C VAL A 85 20.72 -5.32 6.25
N ARG A 86 22.03 -5.58 6.21
CA ARG A 86 22.73 -6.41 7.17
C ARG A 86 22.71 -5.77 8.58
N HIS A 87 22.84 -4.44 8.65
CA HIS A 87 22.75 -3.69 9.91
C HIS A 87 21.35 -3.84 10.53
N GLY A 88 20.29 -3.56 9.77
CA GLY A 88 18.91 -3.69 10.26
C GLY A 88 18.60 -5.13 10.72
N THR A 89 19.09 -6.13 10.00
CA THR A 89 18.91 -7.55 10.37
C THR A 89 19.61 -7.86 11.70
N ARG A 90 20.82 -7.35 11.93
CA ARG A 90 21.54 -7.51 13.21
C ARG A 90 20.81 -6.88 14.39
N LEU A 91 20.08 -5.79 14.16
CA LEU A 91 19.20 -5.15 15.17
C LEU A 91 17.91 -5.96 15.42
N GLY A 92 17.70 -7.09 14.71
CA GLY A 92 16.49 -7.90 14.82
C GLY A 92 15.31 -7.38 14.01
N LEU A 93 15.47 -6.33 13.19
CA LEU A 93 14.42 -5.82 12.33
C LEU A 93 14.08 -6.82 11.22
N PRO A 94 12.80 -7.08 10.95
CA PRO A 94 12.40 -7.72 9.71
C PRO A 94 12.56 -6.71 8.56
N VAL A 95 13.62 -6.85 7.75
CA VAL A 95 13.92 -5.94 6.64
C VAL A 95 13.32 -6.44 5.35
N ALA A 96 12.62 -5.57 4.62
CA ALA A 96 12.18 -5.78 3.24
C ALA A 96 12.72 -4.67 2.33
N VAL A 97 12.90 -4.98 1.05
CA VAL A 97 13.41 -3.99 0.07
C VAL A 97 12.41 -3.88 -1.08
N SER A 98 12.15 -2.65 -1.53
CA SER A 98 11.27 -2.35 -2.67
C SER A 98 12.09 -1.75 -3.82
N PRO A 99 12.81 -2.59 -4.60
CA PRO A 99 13.61 -2.12 -5.73
C PRO A 99 12.73 -1.79 -6.93
N SER A 100 13.27 -1.01 -7.85
CA SER A 100 12.71 -0.80 -9.17
C SER A 100 13.06 -1.97 -10.10
N GLY A 101 12.16 -2.31 -11.03
CA GLY A 101 12.42 -3.32 -12.07
C GLY A 101 13.37 -2.76 -13.14
N THR A 102 14.66 -2.76 -12.88
CA THR A 102 15.72 -2.21 -13.73
C THR A 102 16.76 -3.29 -14.08
N PRO A 103 17.62 -3.08 -15.09
CA PRO A 103 18.68 -4.01 -15.39
C PRO A 103 19.66 -4.26 -14.23
N THR A 104 19.73 -3.37 -13.24
CA THR A 104 20.58 -3.53 -12.06
C THR A 104 19.99 -4.52 -11.04
N LEU A 105 18.71 -4.85 -11.13
CA LEU A 105 18.05 -5.84 -10.29
C LEU A 105 18.32 -7.25 -10.80
N THR A 106 19.58 -7.68 -10.72
CA THR A 106 20.06 -8.98 -11.18
C THR A 106 19.82 -10.07 -10.14
N LYS A 107 20.01 -11.34 -10.55
CA LYS A 107 20.03 -12.48 -9.62
C LYS A 107 21.10 -12.32 -8.54
N ASP A 108 22.28 -11.79 -8.89
CA ASP A 108 23.37 -11.55 -7.93
C ASP A 108 22.98 -10.46 -6.92
N GLY A 109 22.35 -9.39 -7.38
CA GLY A 109 21.79 -8.35 -6.48
C GLY A 109 20.76 -8.91 -5.50
N LEU A 110 19.85 -9.77 -5.97
CA LEU A 110 18.88 -10.47 -5.12
C LEU A 110 19.56 -11.47 -4.17
N THR A 111 20.61 -12.15 -4.60
CA THR A 111 21.44 -13.02 -3.75
C THR A 111 22.07 -12.21 -2.63
N GLY A 112 22.67 -11.05 -2.95
CA GLY A 112 23.24 -10.14 -1.96
C GLY A 112 22.21 -9.64 -0.94
N LEU A 113 20.98 -9.33 -1.36
CA LEU A 113 19.89 -8.97 -0.43
C LEU A 113 19.54 -10.12 0.51
N ARG A 114 19.41 -11.34 0.00
CA ARG A 114 19.13 -12.53 0.80
C ARG A 114 20.23 -12.79 1.83
N GLU A 115 21.50 -12.76 1.39
CA GLU A 115 22.66 -12.96 2.26
C GLU A 115 22.83 -11.87 3.31
N ALA A 116 22.41 -10.64 2.99
CA ALA A 116 22.33 -9.55 3.96
C ALA A 116 21.17 -9.72 4.97
N GLY A 117 20.26 -10.67 4.73
CA GLY A 117 19.15 -11.01 5.63
C GLY A 117 17.79 -10.39 5.28
N ALA A 118 17.62 -9.83 4.07
CA ALA A 118 16.32 -9.37 3.63
C ALA A 118 15.29 -10.51 3.63
N ARG A 119 14.10 -10.25 4.18
CA ARG A 119 13.02 -11.25 4.27
C ARG A 119 12.11 -11.28 3.06
N ALA A 120 12.00 -10.16 2.37
CA ALA A 120 11.09 -10.00 1.24
C ALA A 120 11.56 -8.89 0.30
N VAL A 121 11.10 -8.98 -0.93
CA VAL A 121 11.18 -7.90 -1.91
C VAL A 121 9.77 -7.52 -2.39
N SER A 122 9.56 -6.24 -2.70
CA SER A 122 8.32 -5.76 -3.30
C SER A 122 8.62 -5.29 -4.72
N LEU A 123 8.00 -5.92 -5.70
CA LEU A 123 8.12 -5.56 -7.11
C LEU A 123 6.82 -4.93 -7.61
N SER A 124 6.92 -4.12 -8.64
CA SER A 124 5.77 -3.45 -9.22
C SER A 124 5.37 -4.10 -10.54
N LEU A 125 4.08 -4.43 -10.68
CA LEU A 125 3.49 -4.93 -11.92
C LEU A 125 2.21 -4.14 -12.21
N ASP A 126 2.26 -3.20 -13.16
CA ASP A 126 1.13 -2.30 -13.48
C ASP A 126 0.46 -2.63 -14.82
N GLY A 127 0.84 -3.74 -15.44
CA GLY A 127 0.26 -4.28 -16.65
C GLY A 127 0.57 -5.76 -16.79
N SER A 128 -0.28 -6.49 -17.49
CA SER A 128 -0.12 -7.93 -17.75
C SER A 128 0.78 -8.23 -18.94
N ASP A 129 1.14 -7.21 -19.69
CA ASP A 129 2.08 -7.28 -20.81
C ASP A 129 3.03 -6.07 -20.84
N ALA A 130 4.06 -6.16 -21.70
CA ALA A 130 5.05 -5.09 -21.84
C ALA A 130 4.43 -3.79 -22.36
N ARG A 131 3.42 -3.87 -23.24
CA ARG A 131 2.76 -2.70 -23.82
C ARG A 131 2.09 -1.85 -22.73
N VAL A 132 1.37 -2.47 -21.80
CA VAL A 132 0.68 -1.76 -20.71
C VAL A 132 1.68 -1.34 -19.64
N HIS A 133 2.53 -2.26 -19.20
CA HIS A 133 3.46 -2.01 -18.08
C HIS A 133 4.53 -0.97 -18.43
N ASP A 134 5.25 -1.17 -19.54
CA ASP A 134 6.36 -0.29 -19.93
C ASP A 134 5.89 1.13 -20.28
N ALA A 135 4.71 1.26 -20.92
CA ALA A 135 4.10 2.57 -21.18
C ALA A 135 3.80 3.34 -19.89
N PHE A 136 3.40 2.66 -18.81
CA PHE A 136 3.15 3.28 -17.52
C PHE A 136 4.45 3.61 -16.77
N ARG A 137 5.46 2.75 -16.89
CA ARG A 137 6.80 2.95 -16.33
C ARG A 137 7.65 3.91 -17.16
N ALA A 138 7.18 4.29 -18.35
CA ALA A 138 7.86 5.16 -19.32
C ALA A 138 9.28 4.67 -19.69
N THR A 139 9.50 3.37 -19.69
CA THR A 139 10.79 2.74 -20.02
C THR A 139 10.55 1.35 -20.61
N PRO A 140 11.00 1.10 -21.86
CA PRO A 140 10.91 -0.22 -22.47
C PRO A 140 11.73 -1.26 -21.71
N GLY A 141 11.18 -2.48 -21.58
CA GLY A 141 11.86 -3.62 -20.97
C GLY A 141 11.61 -3.82 -19.48
N VAL A 142 10.99 -2.85 -18.78
CA VAL A 142 10.71 -2.94 -17.33
C VAL A 142 9.82 -4.15 -17.01
N TYR A 143 8.85 -4.47 -17.85
CA TYR A 143 8.01 -5.66 -17.70
C TYR A 143 8.85 -6.93 -17.60
N ARG A 144 9.73 -7.14 -18.56
CA ARG A 144 10.60 -8.32 -18.63
C ARG A 144 11.54 -8.39 -17.43
N TRP A 145 12.23 -7.29 -17.11
CA TRP A 145 13.13 -7.23 -15.96
C TRP A 145 12.41 -7.51 -14.65
N THR A 146 11.17 -7.01 -14.50
CA THR A 146 10.34 -7.30 -13.32
C THR A 146 10.02 -8.78 -13.19
N LEU A 147 9.61 -9.46 -14.27
CA LEU A 147 9.28 -10.89 -14.23
C LEU A 147 10.54 -11.75 -13.99
N ASP A 148 11.67 -11.42 -14.64
CA ASP A 148 12.93 -12.12 -14.45
C ASP A 148 13.42 -11.99 -12.99
N ALA A 149 13.35 -10.78 -12.42
CA ALA A 149 13.69 -10.54 -11.02
C ALA A 149 12.73 -11.27 -10.06
N TRP A 150 11.44 -11.32 -10.38
CA TRP A 150 10.46 -12.06 -9.58
C TRP A 150 10.79 -13.56 -9.56
N GLN A 151 11.06 -14.15 -10.72
CA GLN A 151 11.45 -15.55 -10.82
C GLN A 151 12.74 -15.81 -10.02
N ALA A 152 13.77 -14.98 -10.21
CA ALA A 152 15.03 -15.10 -9.48
C ALA A 152 14.84 -14.98 -7.95
N ALA A 153 14.01 -14.04 -7.48
CA ALA A 153 13.71 -13.88 -6.06
C ALA A 153 13.05 -15.14 -5.47
N ARG A 154 12.12 -15.74 -6.21
CA ARG A 154 11.47 -17.01 -5.80
C ARG A 154 12.47 -18.17 -5.72
N ASP A 155 13.31 -18.32 -6.73
CA ASP A 155 14.33 -19.40 -6.79
C ASP A 155 15.32 -19.28 -5.61
N LEU A 156 15.54 -18.03 -5.15
CA LEU A 156 16.34 -17.74 -3.96
C LEU A 156 15.57 -17.91 -2.64
N GLY A 157 14.28 -18.21 -2.66
CA GLY A 157 13.45 -18.33 -1.46
C GLY A 157 13.05 -17.01 -0.81
N LEU A 158 13.28 -15.86 -1.47
CA LEU A 158 12.78 -14.56 -1.02
C LEU A 158 11.27 -14.48 -1.18
N LYS A 159 10.59 -13.93 -0.19
CA LYS A 159 9.16 -13.64 -0.30
C LYS A 159 8.95 -12.45 -1.23
N VAL A 160 8.03 -12.59 -2.20
CA VAL A 160 7.75 -11.55 -3.17
C VAL A 160 6.36 -10.97 -2.93
N GLN A 161 6.26 -9.65 -2.78
CA GLN A 161 5.03 -8.90 -2.86
C GLN A 161 4.95 -8.23 -4.22
N ILE A 162 3.75 -8.22 -4.83
CA ILE A 162 3.50 -7.48 -6.07
C ILE A 162 2.61 -6.29 -5.77
N ASN A 163 3.02 -5.12 -6.23
CA ASN A 163 2.28 -3.87 -6.14
C ASN A 163 1.77 -3.48 -7.53
N THR A 164 0.49 -3.13 -7.62
CA THR A 164 -0.13 -2.61 -8.84
C THR A 164 -0.75 -1.26 -8.53
N THR A 165 -0.29 -0.20 -9.17
CA THR A 165 -0.94 1.12 -9.07
C THR A 165 -2.13 1.15 -10.01
N VAL A 166 -3.33 1.16 -9.45
CA VAL A 166 -4.60 1.16 -10.20
C VAL A 166 -4.92 2.56 -10.67
N THR A 167 -5.07 2.71 -11.98
CA THR A 167 -5.40 3.95 -12.68
C THR A 167 -6.28 3.64 -13.89
N GLY A 168 -6.83 4.64 -14.56
CA GLY A 168 -7.57 4.45 -15.81
C GLY A 168 -6.81 3.69 -16.90
N HIS A 169 -5.48 3.64 -16.81
CA HIS A 169 -4.60 2.98 -17.78
C HIS A 169 -4.70 1.44 -17.73
N ASN A 170 -4.98 0.84 -16.56
CA ASN A 170 -4.91 -0.60 -16.36
C ASN A 170 -6.16 -1.24 -15.74
N LEU A 171 -7.30 -0.53 -15.68
CA LEU A 171 -8.52 -1.05 -15.06
C LEU A 171 -8.94 -2.42 -15.63
N THR A 172 -9.01 -2.52 -16.95
CA THR A 172 -9.45 -3.75 -17.63
C THR A 172 -8.40 -4.85 -17.64
N ASP A 173 -7.16 -4.54 -17.24
CA ASP A 173 -6.02 -5.48 -17.22
C ASP A 173 -5.87 -6.21 -15.88
N LEU A 174 -6.58 -5.75 -14.85
CA LEU A 174 -6.47 -6.29 -13.49
C LEU A 174 -6.73 -7.80 -13.38
N PRO A 175 -7.69 -8.44 -14.10
CA PRO A 175 -7.87 -9.88 -14.06
C PRO A 175 -6.62 -10.64 -14.54
N GLU A 176 -6.00 -10.19 -15.63
CA GLU A 176 -4.78 -10.80 -16.17
C GLU A 176 -3.58 -10.63 -15.21
N ILE A 177 -3.49 -9.47 -14.55
CA ILE A 177 -2.48 -9.28 -13.48
C ILE A 177 -2.71 -10.30 -12.36
N VAL A 178 -3.96 -10.54 -11.94
CA VAL A 178 -4.29 -11.57 -10.93
C VAL A 178 -3.85 -12.96 -11.41
N ARG A 179 -4.04 -13.29 -12.69
CA ARG A 179 -3.55 -14.56 -13.28
C ARG A 179 -2.05 -14.70 -13.16
N ILE A 180 -1.28 -13.67 -13.53
CA ILE A 180 0.19 -13.68 -13.42
C ILE A 180 0.62 -13.84 -11.94
N VAL A 181 0.00 -13.06 -11.04
CA VAL A 181 0.26 -13.14 -9.59
C VAL A 181 -0.01 -14.54 -9.04
N ARG A 182 -1.06 -15.18 -9.53
CA ARG A 182 -1.42 -16.54 -9.16
C ARG A 182 -0.41 -17.57 -9.67
N GLN A 183 -0.03 -17.48 -10.92
CA GLN A 183 0.89 -18.40 -11.58
C GLN A 183 2.31 -18.28 -11.03
N MET A 184 2.80 -17.06 -10.89
CA MET A 184 4.13 -16.81 -10.35
C MET A 184 4.21 -16.90 -8.82
N GLY A 185 3.10 -16.90 -8.10
CA GLY A 185 3.05 -17.17 -6.67
C GLY A 185 3.62 -16.05 -5.81
N ALA A 186 2.93 -14.91 -5.70
CA ALA A 186 3.28 -13.86 -4.75
C ALA A 186 2.79 -14.16 -3.33
N LEU A 187 3.54 -13.67 -2.32
CA LEU A 187 3.10 -13.65 -0.92
C LEU A 187 1.85 -12.78 -0.74
N THR A 188 1.79 -11.68 -1.48
CA THR A 188 0.70 -10.70 -1.44
C THR A 188 0.65 -9.92 -2.75
N TRP A 189 -0.55 -9.72 -3.28
CA TRP A 189 -0.85 -8.71 -4.27
C TRP A 189 -1.45 -7.49 -3.60
N SER A 190 -0.86 -6.32 -3.80
CA SER A 190 -1.33 -5.06 -3.23
C SER A 190 -1.81 -4.12 -4.34
N ALA A 191 -3.12 -3.90 -4.42
CA ALA A 191 -3.72 -2.91 -5.29
C ALA A 191 -3.60 -1.52 -4.62
N PHE A 192 -2.78 -0.66 -5.19
CA PHE A 192 -2.60 0.73 -4.76
C PHE A 192 -3.56 1.60 -5.55
N LEU A 193 -4.51 2.24 -4.91
CA LEU A 193 -5.25 3.31 -5.59
C LEU A 193 -4.36 4.56 -5.68
N LEU A 194 -4.26 5.11 -6.87
CA LEU A 194 -3.45 6.30 -7.14
C LEU A 194 -3.77 7.42 -6.15
N VAL A 195 -2.74 8.03 -5.58
CA VAL A 195 -2.82 9.31 -4.91
C VAL A 195 -2.17 10.36 -5.82
N PRO A 196 -2.83 11.48 -6.11
CA PRO A 196 -2.31 12.51 -7.03
C PRO A 196 -1.20 13.34 -6.37
N THR A 197 -0.05 12.70 -6.13
CA THR A 197 1.19 13.30 -5.60
C THR A 197 2.34 13.07 -6.58
N GLY A 198 3.37 13.90 -6.52
CA GLY A 198 4.50 13.86 -7.45
C GLY A 198 4.02 13.88 -8.90
N ARG A 199 4.63 13.08 -9.78
CA ARG A 199 4.19 12.97 -11.20
C ARG A 199 2.78 12.38 -11.35
N GLY A 200 2.29 11.65 -10.33
CA GLY A 200 0.93 11.12 -10.30
C GLY A 200 -0.17 12.19 -10.38
N ARG A 201 0.14 13.47 -10.07
CA ARG A 201 -0.76 14.63 -10.25
C ARG A 201 -1.19 14.85 -11.69
N LEU A 202 -0.37 14.39 -12.64
CA LEU A 202 -0.62 14.56 -14.09
C LEU A 202 -1.55 13.46 -14.63
N LEU A 203 -1.87 12.44 -13.83
CA LEU A 203 -2.78 11.37 -14.23
C LEU A 203 -4.22 11.72 -13.84
N PRO A 204 -5.20 11.38 -14.70
CA PRO A 204 -6.59 11.59 -14.35
C PRO A 204 -6.99 10.75 -13.14
N GLY A 205 -7.79 11.33 -12.26
CA GLY A 205 -8.43 10.62 -11.16
C GLY A 205 -9.41 9.55 -11.66
N LEU A 206 -9.74 8.61 -10.80
CA LEU A 206 -10.79 7.64 -11.06
C LEU A 206 -12.14 8.18 -10.58
N ASP A 207 -13.17 7.86 -11.33
CA ASP A 207 -14.54 8.06 -10.90
C ASP A 207 -14.82 7.21 -9.65
N PRO A 208 -15.51 7.76 -8.60
CA PRO A 208 -15.78 7.05 -7.36
C PRO A 208 -16.52 5.72 -7.54
N HIS A 209 -17.47 5.63 -8.48
CA HIS A 209 -18.19 4.38 -8.76
C HIS A 209 -17.28 3.33 -9.40
N LYS A 210 -16.36 3.75 -10.28
CA LYS A 210 -15.34 2.83 -10.82
C LYS A 210 -14.39 2.34 -9.72
N VAL A 211 -14.09 3.16 -8.73
CA VAL A 211 -13.30 2.74 -7.57
C VAL A 211 -14.05 1.70 -6.75
N GLU A 212 -15.36 1.89 -6.55
CA GLU A 212 -16.23 0.91 -5.88
C GLU A 212 -16.22 -0.44 -6.63
N ASP A 213 -16.38 -0.40 -7.96
CA ASP A 213 -16.29 -1.57 -8.84
C ASP A 213 -14.95 -2.30 -8.69
N VAL A 214 -13.83 -1.57 -8.75
CA VAL A 214 -12.49 -2.12 -8.61
C VAL A 214 -12.27 -2.77 -7.24
N LEU A 215 -12.71 -2.13 -6.18
CA LEU A 215 -12.51 -2.66 -4.83
C LEU A 215 -13.35 -3.91 -4.57
N ASN A 216 -14.55 -3.98 -5.11
CA ASN A 216 -15.35 -5.21 -5.10
C ASN A 216 -14.70 -6.32 -5.94
N PHE A 217 -14.11 -5.99 -7.09
CA PHE A 217 -13.28 -6.94 -7.83
C PHE A 217 -12.06 -7.42 -7.01
N VAL A 218 -11.34 -6.54 -6.33
CA VAL A 218 -10.20 -6.92 -5.45
C VAL A 218 -10.67 -7.84 -4.33
N TYR A 219 -11.88 -7.64 -3.80
CA TYR A 219 -12.49 -8.55 -2.82
C TYR A 219 -12.68 -9.95 -3.43
N ASP A 220 -13.21 -10.06 -4.65
CA ASP A 220 -13.39 -11.34 -5.33
C ASP A 220 -12.04 -12.00 -5.67
N ALA A 221 -11.08 -11.24 -6.21
CA ALA A 221 -9.72 -11.70 -6.47
C ALA A 221 -9.03 -12.28 -5.24
N GLY A 222 -9.44 -11.85 -4.04
CA GLY A 222 -8.96 -12.37 -2.76
C GLY A 222 -9.22 -13.87 -2.53
N ALA A 223 -10.12 -14.51 -3.30
CA ALA A 223 -10.32 -15.95 -3.31
C ALA A 223 -9.20 -16.71 -4.05
N PHE A 224 -8.52 -16.05 -4.97
CA PHE A 224 -7.50 -16.64 -5.85
C PHE A 224 -6.08 -16.28 -5.44
N VAL A 225 -5.86 -15.06 -4.98
CA VAL A 225 -4.56 -14.53 -4.56
C VAL A 225 -4.66 -13.85 -3.19
N PRO A 226 -3.57 -13.76 -2.40
CA PRO A 226 -3.59 -12.99 -1.16
C PRO A 226 -3.64 -11.48 -1.46
N ALA A 227 -4.84 -10.96 -1.75
CA ALA A 227 -5.06 -9.56 -2.12
C ALA A 227 -5.12 -8.64 -0.88
N ARG A 228 -4.67 -7.41 -1.06
CA ARG A 228 -4.87 -6.27 -0.14
C ARG A 228 -4.90 -4.97 -0.93
N THR A 229 -5.28 -3.88 -0.26
CA THR A 229 -5.25 -2.54 -0.84
C THR A 229 -4.28 -1.63 -0.10
N THR A 230 -3.80 -0.59 -0.77
CA THR A 230 -3.06 0.53 -0.19
C THR A 230 -3.69 1.82 -0.70
N GLU A 231 -3.80 2.84 0.18
CA GLU A 231 -4.51 4.10 -0.08
C GLU A 231 -5.98 3.89 -0.55
N ALA A 232 -6.60 2.83 -0.05
CA ALA A 232 -7.99 2.45 -0.31
C ALA A 232 -8.61 1.86 0.97
N HIS A 233 -8.68 2.64 2.03
CA HIS A 233 -9.16 2.21 3.34
C HIS A 233 -10.64 1.81 3.31
N HIS A 234 -11.43 2.36 2.39
CA HIS A 234 -12.84 1.99 2.16
C HIS A 234 -13.01 0.53 1.69
N PHE A 235 -11.95 -0.16 1.31
CA PHE A 235 -11.97 -1.63 1.14
C PHE A 235 -12.37 -2.38 2.43
N ARG A 236 -12.15 -1.78 3.61
CA ARG A 236 -12.59 -2.37 4.89
C ARG A 236 -14.11 -2.36 5.00
N ARG A 237 -14.75 -1.26 4.62
CA ARG A 237 -16.22 -1.18 4.52
C ARG A 237 -16.76 -2.25 3.58
N ILE A 238 -16.20 -2.33 2.39
CA ILE A 238 -16.61 -3.34 1.39
C ILE A 238 -16.48 -4.77 1.95
N ALA A 239 -15.39 -5.08 2.64
CA ALA A 239 -15.21 -6.41 3.23
C ALA A 239 -16.30 -6.76 4.26
N ILE A 240 -16.76 -5.79 5.05
CA ILE A 240 -17.87 -5.94 5.99
C ILE A 240 -19.19 -6.11 5.25
N GLN A 241 -19.51 -5.19 4.35
CA GLN A 241 -20.75 -5.23 3.55
C GLN A 241 -20.89 -6.54 2.76
N ARG A 242 -19.82 -6.98 2.07
CA ARG A 242 -19.81 -8.25 1.33
C ARG A 242 -19.99 -9.47 2.25
N ALA A 243 -19.49 -9.42 3.48
CA ALA A 243 -19.67 -10.50 4.45
C ALA A 243 -21.13 -10.58 4.95
N ILE A 244 -21.76 -9.43 5.20
CA ILE A 244 -23.16 -9.36 5.61
C ILE A 244 -24.04 -9.87 4.45
N LEU A 245 -23.87 -9.31 3.25
CA LEU A 245 -24.67 -9.69 2.07
C LEU A 245 -24.54 -11.19 1.74
N SER A 246 -23.34 -11.75 1.92
CA SER A 246 -23.15 -13.20 1.74
C SER A 246 -23.92 -14.04 2.76
N ARG A 247 -24.08 -13.57 4.03
CA ARG A 247 -24.87 -14.27 5.05
C ARG A 247 -26.37 -14.13 4.83
N GLN A 248 -26.78 -12.98 4.29
CA GLN A 248 -28.17 -12.68 3.97
C GLN A 248 -28.61 -13.26 2.62
N GLU A 249 -27.72 -13.96 1.93
CA GLU A 249 -27.93 -14.47 0.57
C GLU A 249 -28.43 -13.39 -0.42
N ALA A 250 -28.06 -12.12 -0.14
CA ALA A 250 -28.49 -10.97 -0.90
C ALA A 250 -27.62 -10.74 -2.15
N ASP A 251 -28.22 -10.23 -3.21
CA ASP A 251 -27.49 -9.83 -4.41
C ASP A 251 -26.64 -8.58 -4.14
N HIS A 252 -25.35 -8.80 -3.93
CA HIS A 252 -24.42 -7.73 -3.64
C HIS A 252 -24.22 -6.76 -4.81
N VAL A 253 -24.50 -7.18 -6.06
CA VAL A 253 -24.40 -6.28 -7.23
C VAL A 253 -25.50 -5.24 -7.18
N ALA A 254 -26.71 -5.68 -6.92
CA ALA A 254 -27.88 -4.81 -6.81
C ALA A 254 -27.80 -3.91 -5.56
N VAL A 255 -27.49 -4.51 -4.39
CA VAL A 255 -27.46 -3.75 -3.10
C VAL A 255 -26.35 -2.71 -3.06
N LEU A 256 -25.17 -3.02 -3.62
CA LEU A 256 -24.04 -2.09 -3.63
C LEU A 256 -24.00 -1.19 -4.88
N GLY A 257 -24.97 -1.32 -5.80
CA GLY A 257 -25.05 -0.53 -7.02
C GLY A 257 -23.82 -0.67 -7.92
N LEU A 258 -23.26 -1.90 -8.03
CA LEU A 258 -22.03 -2.13 -8.78
C LEU A 258 -22.26 -1.98 -10.30
N GLY A 259 -21.33 -1.27 -10.94
CA GLY A 259 -21.46 -0.85 -12.32
C GLY A 259 -20.92 -1.86 -13.35
N PRO A 260 -20.92 -1.45 -14.63
CA PRO A 260 -20.47 -2.31 -15.75
C PRO A 260 -19.01 -2.71 -15.65
N LEU A 261 -18.15 -1.89 -15.04
CA LEU A 261 -16.74 -2.22 -14.87
C LEU A 261 -16.58 -3.45 -13.96
N TYR A 262 -17.30 -3.50 -12.82
CA TYR A 262 -17.27 -4.67 -11.94
C TYR A 262 -17.71 -5.93 -12.68
N GLN A 263 -18.82 -5.85 -13.42
CA GLN A 263 -19.33 -6.99 -14.19
C GLN A 263 -18.30 -7.49 -15.20
N THR A 264 -17.65 -6.58 -15.94
CA THR A 264 -16.58 -6.91 -16.89
C THR A 264 -15.39 -7.59 -16.21
N LEU A 265 -14.91 -7.01 -15.10
CA LEU A 265 -13.75 -7.54 -14.37
C LEU A 265 -14.06 -8.92 -13.77
N ARG A 266 -15.26 -9.09 -13.20
CA ARG A 266 -15.73 -10.37 -12.64
C ARG A 266 -15.86 -11.44 -13.72
N HIS A 267 -16.46 -11.10 -14.85
CA HIS A 267 -16.61 -12.03 -15.99
C HIS A 267 -15.25 -12.52 -16.47
N ARG A 268 -14.32 -11.60 -16.76
CA ARG A 268 -12.94 -11.94 -17.15
C ARG A 268 -12.21 -12.77 -16.11
N LEU A 269 -12.38 -12.48 -14.81
CA LEU A 269 -11.79 -13.29 -13.74
C LEU A 269 -12.34 -14.72 -13.74
N THR A 270 -13.62 -14.91 -14.06
CA THR A 270 -14.26 -16.23 -14.17
C THR A 270 -13.75 -16.99 -15.39
N GLU A 271 -13.57 -16.32 -16.53
CA GLU A 271 -13.03 -16.92 -17.77
C GLU A 271 -11.59 -17.47 -17.60
N LEU A 272 -10.83 -16.94 -16.63
CA LEU A 272 -9.48 -17.45 -16.33
C LEU A 272 -9.47 -18.87 -15.73
N ASP A 273 -10.62 -19.40 -15.34
CA ASP A 273 -10.80 -20.73 -14.74
C ASP A 273 -9.78 -21.06 -13.63
N LEU A 274 -9.51 -20.08 -12.79
CA LEU A 274 -8.55 -20.22 -11.69
C LEU A 274 -9.23 -20.95 -10.52
N PRO A 275 -8.69 -22.07 -10.04
CA PRO A 275 -9.26 -22.71 -8.86
C PRO A 275 -9.08 -21.81 -7.63
N PRO A 276 -10.13 -21.59 -6.79
CA PRO A 276 -10.00 -20.86 -5.55
C PRO A 276 -9.01 -21.54 -4.62
N ARG A 277 -8.16 -20.76 -3.97
CA ARG A 277 -7.04 -21.31 -3.15
C ARG A 277 -7.36 -21.39 -1.68
N ARG A 278 -8.12 -20.43 -1.17
CA ARG A 278 -8.24 -20.21 0.28
C ARG A 278 -9.39 -19.27 0.62
N ALA A 279 -9.73 -19.20 1.90
CA ALA A 279 -10.52 -18.10 2.42
C ALA A 279 -9.81 -16.76 2.18
N ARG A 280 -10.57 -15.72 1.88
CA ARG A 280 -10.08 -14.35 1.72
C ARG A 280 -9.36 -13.89 2.99
N ARG A 281 -8.26 -13.18 2.81
CA ARG A 281 -7.53 -12.59 3.92
C ARG A 281 -8.19 -11.27 4.31
N PRO A 282 -8.71 -11.11 5.54
CA PRO A 282 -9.30 -9.85 5.95
C PRO A 282 -8.28 -8.69 5.88
N PRO A 283 -8.70 -7.48 5.49
CA PRO A 283 -7.83 -6.31 5.50
C PRO A 283 -7.34 -5.99 6.92
N MET A 284 -6.16 -5.36 7.00
CA MET A 284 -5.57 -4.93 8.26
C MET A 284 -6.08 -3.53 8.63
N ASP A 285 -6.34 -3.31 9.91
CA ASP A 285 -6.68 -1.99 10.45
C ASP A 285 -5.42 -1.15 10.65
N VAL A 286 -4.90 -0.61 9.55
CA VAL A 286 -3.76 0.31 9.52
C VAL A 286 -4.02 1.41 8.50
N GLY A 287 -3.46 2.59 8.73
CA GLY A 287 -3.63 3.74 7.84
C GLY A 287 -2.51 4.77 8.06
N SER A 288 -2.61 5.91 7.40
CA SER A 288 -1.71 7.03 7.64
C SER A 288 -1.66 7.36 9.14
N ALA A 289 -0.45 7.47 9.70
CA ALA A 289 -0.20 7.67 11.13
C ALA A 289 -0.62 6.52 12.07
N ARG A 290 -1.45 5.59 11.65
CA ARG A 290 -1.95 4.48 12.48
C ARG A 290 -1.34 3.16 12.02
N GLY A 291 -0.33 2.68 12.73
CA GLY A 291 0.42 1.47 12.39
C GLY A 291 1.39 1.68 11.23
N PHE A 292 1.58 2.91 10.77
CA PHE A 292 2.39 3.25 9.62
C PHE A 292 3.17 4.55 9.85
N ALA A 293 4.45 4.56 9.48
CA ALA A 293 5.28 5.76 9.41
C ALA A 293 6.15 5.71 8.14
N PHE A 294 6.44 6.86 7.60
CA PHE A 294 7.31 7.05 6.45
C PHE A 294 8.42 8.03 6.77
N VAL A 295 9.64 7.70 6.38
CA VAL A 295 10.81 8.57 6.53
C VAL A 295 11.37 8.86 5.14
N SER A 296 11.53 10.13 4.81
CA SER A 296 12.10 10.56 3.54
C SER A 296 13.62 10.31 3.48
N HIS A 297 14.20 10.42 2.30
CA HIS A 297 15.64 10.34 2.10
C HIS A 297 16.44 11.37 2.92
N ARG A 298 15.81 12.50 3.30
CA ARG A 298 16.40 13.55 4.16
C ARG A 298 16.06 13.40 5.64
N GLY A 299 15.46 12.28 6.04
CA GLY A 299 15.14 12.01 7.45
C GLY A 299 13.82 12.63 7.94
N THR A 300 13.07 13.34 7.09
CA THR A 300 11.77 13.89 7.47
C THR A 300 10.75 12.79 7.67
N VAL A 301 10.02 12.83 8.78
CA VAL A 301 8.98 11.84 9.13
C VAL A 301 7.62 12.33 8.65
N HIS A 302 6.88 11.43 8.01
CA HIS A 302 5.53 11.66 7.48
C HIS A 302 4.58 10.55 7.91
N PRO A 303 3.26 10.82 8.02
CA PRO A 303 2.25 9.80 8.33
C PRO A 303 2.08 8.73 7.24
N SER A 304 2.38 9.06 6.00
CA SER A 304 2.38 8.19 4.81
C SER A 304 3.36 8.74 3.78
N GLY A 305 3.91 7.86 2.94
CA GLY A 305 4.71 8.30 1.80
C GLY A 305 3.92 9.11 0.76
N PHE A 306 2.60 9.07 0.82
CA PHE A 306 1.69 9.82 -0.05
C PHE A 306 1.09 11.06 0.65
N LEU A 307 1.45 11.31 1.92
CA LEU A 307 1.02 12.47 2.70
C LEU A 307 2.27 13.26 3.11
N PRO A 308 2.75 14.19 2.25
CA PRO A 308 4.07 14.82 2.40
C PRO A 308 4.10 15.96 3.45
N THR A 309 3.17 15.96 4.40
CA THR A 309 3.19 16.90 5.54
C THR A 309 4.21 16.42 6.56
N PRO A 310 5.21 17.23 6.93
CA PRO A 310 6.24 16.85 7.89
C PRO A 310 5.69 16.80 9.32
N ALA A 311 6.12 15.80 10.09
CA ALA A 311 5.80 15.63 11.50
C ALA A 311 7.02 15.82 12.41
N GLY A 312 8.23 15.83 11.87
CA GLY A 312 9.53 15.97 12.53
C GLY A 312 10.64 15.43 11.64
N ASN A 313 11.87 15.36 12.16
CA ASN A 313 13.01 14.83 11.41
C ASN A 313 13.90 13.98 12.34
N VAL A 314 14.25 12.76 11.90
CA VAL A 314 15.05 11.79 12.69
C VAL A 314 16.48 12.25 12.99
N ARG A 315 16.97 13.33 12.36
CA ARG A 315 18.24 13.98 12.70
C ARG A 315 18.17 14.79 13.98
N ASN A 316 16.97 15.27 14.34
CA ASN A 316 16.78 16.20 15.45
C ASN A 316 15.99 15.55 16.59
N ASP A 317 15.05 14.66 16.25
CA ASP A 317 14.06 14.12 17.17
C ASP A 317 14.07 12.59 17.13
N ARG A 318 13.64 11.95 18.20
CA ARG A 318 13.47 10.48 18.21
C ARG A 318 12.23 10.09 17.42
N LEU A 319 12.36 9.11 16.55
CA LEU A 319 11.23 8.60 15.75
C LEU A 319 10.07 8.13 16.65
N THR A 320 10.36 7.53 17.79
CA THR A 320 9.34 7.07 18.76
C THR A 320 8.50 8.23 19.28
N ASP A 321 9.14 9.37 19.57
CA ASP A 321 8.46 10.56 20.10
C ASP A 321 7.63 11.22 19.00
N ILE A 322 8.21 11.42 17.80
CA ILE A 322 7.48 11.92 16.64
C ILE A 322 6.22 11.07 16.38
N TYR A 323 6.38 9.74 16.36
CA TYR A 323 5.28 8.82 16.07
C TYR A 323 4.17 8.89 17.12
N ARG A 324 4.52 8.96 18.40
CA ARG A 324 3.57 8.90 19.51
C ARG A 324 2.89 10.23 19.78
N THR A 325 3.61 11.34 19.68
CA THR A 325 3.19 12.62 20.25
C THR A 325 3.01 13.77 19.25
N SER A 326 3.51 13.61 18.01
CA SER A 326 3.34 14.67 17.01
C SER A 326 1.84 15.00 16.81
N PRO A 327 1.44 16.28 16.84
CA PRO A 327 0.05 16.69 16.63
C PRO A 327 -0.55 16.15 15.30
N LEU A 328 0.27 16.04 14.25
CA LEU A 328 -0.18 15.49 12.98
C LEU A 328 -0.54 14.00 13.11
N PHE A 329 0.31 13.21 13.78
CA PHE A 329 0.06 11.78 13.97
C PHE A 329 -1.14 11.53 14.89
N THR A 330 -1.22 12.23 16.01
CA THR A 330 -2.32 12.11 16.97
C THR A 330 -3.65 12.55 16.36
N GLY A 331 -3.65 13.68 15.64
CA GLY A 331 -4.84 14.19 14.96
C GLY A 331 -5.37 13.25 13.88
N LEU A 332 -4.48 12.62 13.07
CA LEU A 332 -4.89 11.67 12.03
C LEU A 332 -5.41 10.32 12.59
N ARG A 333 -5.09 10.01 13.84
CA ARG A 333 -5.61 8.80 14.52
C ARG A 333 -6.99 8.99 15.09
N ASP A 334 -7.40 10.22 15.33
CA ASP A 334 -8.69 10.54 15.89
C ASP A 334 -9.74 10.67 14.77
N PRO A 335 -10.68 9.71 14.65
CA PRO A 335 -11.75 9.78 13.67
C PRO A 335 -12.73 10.92 13.92
N GLY A 336 -12.73 11.53 15.12
CA GLY A 336 -13.52 12.71 15.45
C GLY A 336 -13.10 13.97 14.69
N ASN A 337 -11.88 14.02 14.17
CA ASN A 337 -11.38 15.12 13.36
C ASN A 337 -11.81 15.05 11.88
N LEU A 338 -12.39 13.93 11.44
CA LEU A 338 -12.83 13.78 10.06
C LEU A 338 -14.04 14.67 9.76
N THR A 339 -14.04 15.28 8.58
CA THR A 339 -15.10 16.18 8.11
C THR A 339 -15.83 15.62 6.88
N GLY A 340 -16.86 16.32 6.43
CA GLY A 340 -17.66 15.91 5.27
C GLY A 340 -18.28 14.53 5.44
N ARG A 341 -18.47 13.80 4.35
CA ARG A 341 -19.06 12.45 4.35
C ARG A 341 -18.28 11.46 5.21
N CYS A 342 -16.94 11.56 5.28
CA CYS A 342 -16.14 10.69 6.14
C CYS A 342 -16.43 10.93 7.63
N GLY A 343 -16.64 12.17 8.05
CA GLY A 343 -17.00 12.51 9.44
C GLY A 343 -18.39 12.05 9.85
N ALA A 344 -19.34 12.10 8.92
CA ALA A 344 -20.72 11.65 9.14
C ALA A 344 -20.91 10.13 8.97
N CYS A 345 -19.90 9.40 8.45
CA CYS A 345 -20.03 8.00 8.05
C CYS A 345 -19.96 7.06 9.26
N GLU A 346 -20.85 6.09 9.32
CA GLU A 346 -20.85 5.01 10.33
C GLU A 346 -19.57 4.18 10.31
N PHE A 347 -18.91 4.10 9.15
CA PHE A 347 -17.62 3.41 9.01
C PHE A 347 -16.39 4.27 9.35
N ARG A 348 -16.55 5.50 9.87
CA ARG A 348 -15.43 6.44 10.10
C ARG A 348 -14.28 5.85 10.93
N THR A 349 -14.59 5.08 11.96
CA THR A 349 -13.60 4.46 12.86
C THR A 349 -12.85 3.32 12.21
N ILE A 350 -13.49 2.60 11.28
CA ILE A 350 -12.93 1.42 10.59
C ILE A 350 -12.26 1.83 9.29
N CYS A 351 -12.90 2.72 8.53
CA CYS A 351 -12.47 3.13 7.19
C CYS A 351 -11.63 4.41 7.23
N GLY A 352 -12.27 5.53 7.52
CA GLY A 352 -11.66 6.86 7.54
C GLY A 352 -11.17 7.39 6.18
N GLY A 353 -11.31 6.66 5.07
CA GLY A 353 -10.81 7.05 3.74
C GLY A 353 -9.28 7.17 3.64
N SER A 354 -8.77 7.52 2.47
CA SER A 354 -7.34 7.85 2.29
C SER A 354 -7.07 9.31 2.68
N ARG A 355 -6.40 9.50 3.79
CA ARG A 355 -6.01 10.85 4.26
C ARG A 355 -5.02 11.52 3.30
N SER A 356 -4.21 10.70 2.63
CA SER A 356 -3.28 11.16 1.59
C SER A 356 -4.02 11.72 0.38
N ARG A 357 -5.11 11.07 -0.05
CA ARG A 357 -5.89 11.53 -1.21
C ARG A 357 -6.75 12.73 -0.83
N ALA A 358 -7.33 12.75 0.38
CA ALA A 358 -8.02 13.92 0.89
C ALA A 358 -7.11 15.15 0.86
N LEU A 359 -5.90 15.08 1.43
CA LEU A 359 -4.91 16.15 1.37
C LEU A 359 -4.57 16.56 -0.07
N ALA A 360 -4.26 15.59 -0.93
CA ALA A 360 -3.82 15.87 -2.29
C ALA A 360 -4.88 16.57 -3.16
N THR A 361 -6.16 16.38 -2.83
CA THR A 361 -7.30 16.91 -3.60
C THR A 361 -7.87 18.19 -3.00
N SER A 362 -7.99 18.29 -1.68
CA SER A 362 -8.62 19.42 -0.98
C SER A 362 -7.64 20.33 -0.25
N GLY A 363 -6.40 19.89 -0.03
CA GLY A 363 -5.44 20.57 0.84
C GLY A 363 -5.62 20.26 2.33
N ASP A 364 -6.65 19.49 2.70
CA ASP A 364 -6.96 19.12 4.08
C ASP A 364 -6.93 17.59 4.27
N PRO A 365 -6.06 17.03 5.14
CA PRO A 365 -6.01 15.59 5.37
C PRO A 365 -7.22 15.05 6.15
N TYR A 366 -8.05 15.91 6.72
CA TYR A 366 -9.26 15.54 7.46
C TYR A 366 -10.53 15.58 6.61
N ALA A 367 -10.45 16.13 5.40
CA ALA A 367 -11.56 16.19 4.46
C ALA A 367 -12.06 14.80 4.05
N GLU A 368 -13.21 14.75 3.40
CA GLU A 368 -13.75 13.49 2.89
C GLU A 368 -12.86 12.83 1.82
N GLU A 369 -12.97 11.52 1.70
CA GLU A 369 -12.33 10.74 0.64
C GLU A 369 -13.00 11.04 -0.71
N PRO A 370 -12.33 11.69 -1.66
CA PRO A 370 -12.97 12.13 -2.90
C PRO A 370 -13.32 10.97 -3.86
N TRP A 371 -12.73 9.79 -3.66
CA TRP A 371 -12.96 8.63 -4.51
C TRP A 371 -13.85 7.57 -3.84
N CYS A 372 -14.65 7.95 -2.86
CA CYS A 372 -15.65 7.09 -2.25
C CYS A 372 -17.04 7.42 -2.80
N ALA A 373 -17.73 6.42 -3.35
CA ALA A 373 -19.10 6.57 -3.85
C ALA A 373 -20.16 6.26 -2.77
N TYR A 374 -19.74 5.80 -1.60
CA TYR A 374 -20.67 5.42 -0.54
C TYR A 374 -21.30 6.64 0.12
N GLU A 375 -22.64 6.62 0.20
CA GLU A 375 -23.40 7.60 0.97
C GLU A 375 -23.65 7.08 2.38
N PRO A 376 -23.26 7.82 3.44
CA PRO A 376 -23.49 7.42 4.82
C PRO A 376 -24.96 7.06 5.09
N GLY A 377 -25.21 5.98 5.82
CA GLY A 377 -26.55 5.49 6.16
C GLY A 377 -27.31 4.82 5.01
N SER A 378 -26.69 4.58 3.85
CA SER A 378 -27.36 3.96 2.71
C SER A 378 -27.37 2.43 2.70
N PHE A 379 -26.63 1.79 3.62
CA PHE A 379 -26.55 0.33 3.65
C PHE A 379 -27.76 -0.31 4.35
N PRO A 380 -28.56 -1.16 3.66
CA PRO A 380 -29.88 -1.58 4.16
C PRO A 380 -29.83 -2.57 5.34
N TYR A 381 -28.64 -3.02 5.76
CA TYR A 381 -28.46 -3.95 6.89
C TYR A 381 -27.69 -3.29 8.04
N GLU A 382 -28.12 -2.08 8.44
CA GLU A 382 -27.44 -1.28 9.48
C GLU A 382 -27.38 -2.02 10.83
N ASP A 383 -28.46 -2.71 11.21
CA ASP A 383 -28.52 -3.49 12.47
C ASP A 383 -27.42 -4.53 12.59
N GLU A 384 -26.94 -5.05 11.47
CA GLU A 384 -25.86 -6.03 11.45
C GLU A 384 -24.47 -5.42 11.62
N LEU A 385 -24.31 -4.13 11.34
CA LEU A 385 -23.02 -3.43 11.38
C LEU A 385 -22.43 -3.40 12.79
N ALA A 386 -23.26 -3.31 13.83
CA ALA A 386 -22.82 -3.32 15.22
C ALA A 386 -21.99 -4.57 15.57
N SER A 387 -22.34 -5.73 14.97
CA SER A 387 -21.59 -6.98 15.16
C SER A 387 -20.15 -6.94 14.63
N TYR A 388 -19.82 -5.94 13.82
CA TYR A 388 -18.48 -5.72 13.26
C TYR A 388 -17.75 -4.53 13.90
N GLY A 389 -18.34 -3.91 14.95
CA GLY A 389 -17.77 -2.74 15.62
C GLY A 389 -17.96 -1.44 14.83
N VAL A 390 -18.96 -1.39 13.97
CA VAL A 390 -19.41 -0.18 13.27
C VAL A 390 -20.46 0.50 14.13
N GLU A 391 -20.28 1.78 14.42
CA GLU A 391 -21.23 2.57 15.21
C GLU A 391 -22.35 3.10 14.30
N ALA A 392 -23.60 3.03 14.77
CA ALA A 392 -24.72 3.64 14.04
C ALA A 392 -24.52 5.16 13.86
N VAL A 393 -24.96 5.68 12.73
CA VAL A 393 -25.03 7.13 12.51
C VAL A 393 -26.05 7.69 13.51
N ARG A 394 -25.63 8.62 14.36
CA ARG A 394 -26.53 9.34 15.28
C ARG A 394 -27.01 10.64 14.64
#